data_93a8edc0c3bd336050a2fc087b654d3f
#
_entry.id   93a8edc0c3bd336050a2fc087b654d3f
#
_cell.length_a   1.000
_cell.length_b   1.000
_cell.length_c   1.000
_cell.angle_alpha   90.00
_cell.angle_beta   90.00
_cell.angle_gamma   90.00
#
_symmetry.space_group_name_H-M   'P 1'
#
loop_
_entity.id
_entity.type
_entity.pdbx_description
1 polymer ?
#
loop_
_entity_poly.entity_id
_entity_poly.type
_entity_poly.pdbx_seq_one_letter_code
_entity_poly.pdbx_strand_id
1 'polypeptide(L)'
;VHFKPGEFARYAQKMLGVRASLAEKRQTEILSATICDKAPQSVVTEVKECEEVVLPVYKSDNRAQSIEQQAAAAAEMIFSLRRSRKELITGDAGENVFGAGLQAALAKIDAMERQCLDMFYGTTTTSVDTFNYTITPTAAEKNYILARYREGVGIVPVADLSGDPIMLCFAPEAVDTTALPVATEKDKNKGQFAVPALCKIQLLLGTQTLATAEREIYQYGQSVTLALPSSK
;
A
#
# COMPACT_ATOMS: atom_id res chain seq x y z
N VAL A 1 -33.68 -2.57 0.27
CA VAL A 1 -33.26 -1.74 -0.87
C VAL A 1 -31.76 -1.49 -0.69
N HIS A 2 -30.96 -1.88 -1.68
CA HIS A 2 -29.51 -1.65 -1.67
C HIS A 2 -29.24 -0.34 -2.42
N PHE A 3 -28.55 0.58 -1.79
CA PHE A 3 -28.11 1.83 -2.39
C PHE A 3 -26.60 1.82 -2.62
N LYS A 4 -26.19 2.39 -3.74
CA LYS A 4 -24.76 2.53 -4.03
C LYS A 4 -24.16 3.71 -3.26
N PRO A 5 -22.90 3.63 -2.83
CA PRO A 5 -22.22 4.78 -2.27
C PRO A 5 -22.27 5.97 -3.24
N GLY A 6 -22.60 7.15 -2.71
CA GLY A 6 -22.73 8.37 -3.49
C GLY A 6 -24.00 8.52 -4.33
N GLU A 7 -24.96 7.59 -4.27
CA GLU A 7 -26.20 7.65 -5.06
C GLU A 7 -27.03 8.91 -4.78
N PHE A 8 -26.94 9.44 -3.55
CA PHE A 8 -27.66 10.65 -3.12
C PHE A 8 -26.80 11.94 -3.20
N ALA A 9 -25.63 11.90 -3.81
CA ALA A 9 -24.69 13.04 -3.79
C ALA A 9 -25.31 14.36 -4.28
N ARG A 10 -26.15 14.31 -5.34
CA ARG A 10 -26.86 15.49 -5.87
C ARG A 10 -27.81 16.13 -4.88
N TYR A 11 -28.27 15.39 -3.88
CA TYR A 11 -29.18 15.87 -2.85
C TYR A 11 -28.47 16.32 -1.57
N ALA A 12 -27.16 16.08 -1.42
CA ALA A 12 -26.42 16.38 -0.20
C ALA A 12 -26.53 17.84 0.22
N GLN A 13 -26.40 18.79 -0.72
CA GLN A 13 -26.57 20.23 -0.44
C GLN A 13 -27.96 20.55 0.08
N LYS A 14 -29.01 19.98 -0.53
CA LYS A 14 -30.41 20.24 -0.14
C LYS A 14 -30.75 19.61 1.20
N MET A 15 -30.29 18.39 1.47
CA MET A 15 -30.68 17.57 2.61
C MET A 15 -29.75 17.77 3.83
N LEU A 16 -28.46 17.91 3.61
CA LEU A 16 -27.45 17.99 4.66
C LEU A 16 -26.77 19.36 4.77
N GLY A 17 -27.06 20.28 3.84
CA GLY A 17 -26.44 21.61 3.80
C GLY A 17 -24.98 21.65 3.32
N VAL A 18 -24.41 20.51 2.90
CA VAL A 18 -23.00 20.36 2.51
C VAL A 18 -22.91 19.83 1.09
N ARG A 19 -22.04 20.40 0.25
CA ARG A 19 -21.81 19.90 -1.09
C ARG A 19 -21.01 18.59 -1.03
N ALA A 20 -21.53 17.55 -1.66
CA ALA A 20 -20.79 16.34 -1.94
C ALA A 20 -20.08 16.49 -3.30
N SER A 21 -18.78 16.26 -3.32
CA SER A 21 -18.01 16.18 -4.56
C SER A 21 -17.58 14.72 -4.74
N LEU A 22 -18.26 14.01 -5.64
CA LEU A 22 -17.91 12.63 -6.02
C LEU A 22 -16.90 12.63 -7.17
N ALA A 23 -15.84 13.42 -7.08
CA ALA A 23 -14.73 13.25 -7.99
C ALA A 23 -14.01 11.95 -7.60
N GLU A 24 -13.95 10.98 -8.51
CA GLU A 24 -13.02 9.86 -8.39
C GLU A 24 -11.59 10.41 -8.38
N LYS A 25 -11.07 10.68 -7.20
CA LYS A 25 -9.65 10.98 -6.99
C LYS A 25 -8.97 9.70 -6.59
N ARG A 26 -8.34 9.05 -7.55
CA ARG A 26 -7.42 7.97 -7.26
C ARG A 26 -6.09 8.58 -6.82
N GLN A 27 -5.75 8.40 -5.57
CA GLN A 27 -4.43 8.73 -5.04
C GLN A 27 -3.65 7.43 -4.90
N THR A 28 -2.40 7.46 -5.33
CA THR A 28 -1.48 6.33 -5.19
C THR A 28 -0.21 6.82 -4.54
N GLU A 29 0.37 5.99 -3.67
CA GLU A 29 1.64 6.28 -3.02
C GLU A 29 2.42 4.97 -2.81
N ILE A 30 3.73 5.06 -2.73
CA ILE A 30 4.59 3.93 -2.35
C ILE A 30 4.76 3.96 -0.84
N LEU A 31 4.09 3.03 -0.14
CA LEU A 31 4.09 2.97 1.32
C LEU A 31 5.43 2.49 1.88
N SER A 32 6.04 1.49 1.22
CA SER A 32 7.33 0.93 1.64
C SER A 32 8.03 0.23 0.48
N ALA A 33 9.35 0.16 0.57
CA ALA A 33 10.18 -0.60 -0.35
C ALA A 33 11.31 -1.27 0.42
N THR A 34 11.65 -2.52 0.07
CA THR A 34 12.68 -3.30 0.76
C THR A 34 13.51 -4.07 -0.24
N ILE A 35 14.82 -4.15 -0.01
CA ILE A 35 15.77 -4.96 -0.77
C ILE A 35 16.10 -6.21 0.06
N CYS A 36 15.74 -7.40 -0.43
CA CYS A 36 15.90 -8.68 0.25
C CYS A 36 16.77 -9.65 -0.55
N ASP A 37 17.50 -10.52 0.13
CA ASP A 37 18.32 -11.57 -0.49
C ASP A 37 17.53 -12.82 -0.87
N LYS A 38 16.33 -12.98 -0.30
CA LYS A 38 15.46 -14.13 -0.55
C LYS A 38 14.13 -13.65 -1.08
N ALA A 39 13.54 -14.43 -1.98
CA ALA A 39 12.18 -14.18 -2.43
C ALA A 39 11.24 -14.09 -1.22
N PRO A 40 10.44 -13.03 -1.08
CA PRO A 40 9.49 -12.93 0.01
C PRO A 40 8.48 -14.08 -0.10
N GLN A 41 8.14 -14.68 1.04
CA GLN A 41 7.01 -15.59 1.09
C GLN A 41 5.76 -14.79 0.70
N SER A 42 4.96 -15.32 -0.21
CA SER A 42 3.76 -14.66 -0.72
C SER A 42 2.87 -14.20 0.43
N VAL A 43 2.76 -12.89 0.62
CA VAL A 43 1.75 -12.31 1.49
C VAL A 43 0.48 -12.25 0.68
N VAL A 44 -0.48 -13.08 1.02
CA VAL A 44 -1.84 -13.00 0.47
C VAL A 44 -2.48 -11.76 1.09
N THR A 45 -2.61 -10.69 0.32
CA THR A 45 -3.36 -9.53 0.75
C THR A 45 -4.84 -9.83 0.48
N GLU A 46 -5.61 -10.03 1.54
CA GLU A 46 -7.07 -10.11 1.40
C GLU A 46 -7.59 -8.77 0.91
N VAL A 47 -8.12 -8.75 -0.30
CA VAL A 47 -8.89 -7.62 -0.81
C VAL A 47 -10.24 -7.67 -0.09
N LYS A 48 -10.49 -6.75 0.84
CA LYS A 48 -11.83 -6.53 1.37
C LYS A 48 -12.69 -6.00 0.24
N GLU A 49 -13.58 -6.84 -0.27
CA GLU A 49 -14.66 -6.38 -1.15
C GLU A 49 -15.50 -5.34 -0.40
N CYS A 50 -15.92 -4.29 -1.11
CA CYS A 50 -16.82 -3.28 -0.56
C CYS A 50 -18.12 -3.96 -0.15
N GLU A 51 -18.42 -4.02 1.15
CA GLU A 51 -19.71 -4.47 1.63
C GLU A 51 -20.81 -3.53 1.09
N GLU A 52 -21.79 -4.09 0.39
CA GLU A 52 -23.00 -3.36 0.02
C GLU A 52 -23.72 -2.88 1.28
N VAL A 53 -23.99 -1.57 1.33
CA VAL A 53 -24.65 -0.97 2.48
C VAL A 53 -26.12 -1.40 2.51
N VAL A 54 -26.49 -2.26 3.44
CA VAL A 54 -27.86 -2.67 3.69
C VAL A 54 -28.46 -1.73 4.72
N LEU A 55 -29.29 -0.79 4.28
CA LEU A 55 -30.09 -0.01 5.23
C LEU A 55 -31.13 -0.90 5.91
N PRO A 56 -31.33 -0.76 7.24
CA PRO A 56 -32.46 -1.37 7.90
C PRO A 56 -33.75 -0.80 7.32
N VAL A 57 -34.49 -1.65 6.62
CA VAL A 57 -35.77 -1.26 6.04
C VAL A 57 -36.79 -1.15 7.17
N TYR A 58 -37.06 0.06 7.63
CA TYR A 58 -38.28 0.31 8.40
C TYR A 58 -39.49 0.26 7.46
N LYS A 59 -40.45 -0.53 7.88
CA LYS A 59 -41.73 -0.83 7.20
C LYS A 59 -42.38 0.40 6.56
N SER A 60 -42.09 0.68 5.33
CA SER A 60 -42.94 1.42 4.44
C SER A 60 -42.63 0.95 3.03
N ASP A 61 -43.64 0.84 2.18
CA ASP A 61 -43.54 0.41 0.78
C ASP A 61 -42.64 1.33 -0.03
N ASN A 62 -41.33 1.22 0.19
CA ASN A 62 -40.31 2.06 -0.46
C ASN A 62 -40.15 1.78 -1.97
N ARG A 63 -40.90 0.83 -2.51
CA ARG A 63 -40.86 0.50 -3.95
C ARG A 63 -41.42 1.60 -4.88
N ALA A 64 -42.20 2.54 -4.32
CA ALA A 64 -42.82 3.63 -5.08
C ALA A 64 -42.20 5.01 -4.79
N GLN A 65 -41.21 5.11 -3.88
CA GLN A 65 -40.63 6.40 -3.54
C GLN A 65 -39.58 6.86 -4.57
N SER A 66 -39.61 8.16 -4.88
CA SER A 66 -38.55 8.77 -5.72
C SER A 66 -37.21 8.74 -5.01
N ILE A 67 -36.11 8.78 -5.78
CA ILE A 67 -34.72 8.86 -5.21
C ILE A 67 -34.59 10.05 -4.26
N GLU A 68 -35.28 11.17 -4.54
CA GLU A 68 -35.26 12.33 -3.65
C GLU A 68 -35.95 12.06 -2.30
N GLN A 69 -37.07 11.34 -2.30
CA GLN A 69 -37.74 10.94 -1.06
C GLN A 69 -36.90 9.94 -0.25
N GLN A 70 -36.22 9.04 -0.92
CA GLN A 70 -35.28 8.12 -0.28
C GLN A 70 -34.05 8.86 0.32
N ALA A 71 -33.53 9.85 -0.39
CA ALA A 71 -32.48 10.72 0.12
C ALA A 71 -32.92 11.53 1.34
N ALA A 72 -34.17 12.04 1.33
CA ALA A 72 -34.76 12.74 2.47
C ALA A 72 -34.87 11.81 3.70
N ALA A 73 -35.36 10.60 3.52
CA ALA A 73 -35.49 9.61 4.59
C ALA A 73 -34.10 9.22 5.17
N ALA A 74 -33.06 9.09 4.32
CA ALA A 74 -31.70 8.84 4.78
C ALA A 74 -31.15 10.03 5.58
N ALA A 75 -31.42 11.26 5.17
CA ALA A 75 -31.02 12.47 5.92
C ALA A 75 -31.72 12.56 7.27
N GLU A 76 -33.04 12.27 7.33
CA GLU A 76 -33.77 12.21 8.60
C GLU A 76 -33.19 11.16 9.55
N MET A 77 -32.78 10.00 9.03
CA MET A 77 -32.11 8.97 9.81
C MET A 77 -30.80 9.51 10.41
N ILE A 78 -29.96 10.20 9.63
CA ILE A 78 -28.73 10.83 10.12
C ILE A 78 -29.02 11.78 11.27
N PHE A 79 -30.00 12.66 11.13
CA PHE A 79 -30.37 13.61 12.19
C PHE A 79 -30.93 12.92 13.42
N SER A 80 -31.71 11.85 13.26
CA SER A 80 -32.24 11.08 14.39
C SER A 80 -31.13 10.36 15.16
N LEU A 81 -30.17 9.74 14.43
CA LEU A 81 -29.00 9.10 15.04
C LEU A 81 -28.13 10.09 15.83
N ARG A 82 -27.92 11.29 15.28
CA ARG A 82 -27.20 12.37 15.98
C ARG A 82 -27.91 12.82 17.24
N ARG A 83 -29.24 12.89 17.20
CA ARG A 83 -30.07 13.20 18.37
C ARG A 83 -29.93 12.11 19.43
N SER A 84 -30.13 10.85 19.08
CA SER A 84 -29.99 9.72 19.99
C SER A 84 -28.58 9.61 20.60
N ARG A 85 -27.54 9.89 19.80
CA ARG A 85 -26.17 9.99 20.30
C ARG A 85 -26.02 11.06 21.38
N LYS A 86 -26.59 12.26 21.14
CA LYS A 86 -26.58 13.35 22.11
C LYS A 86 -27.31 12.93 23.38
N GLU A 87 -28.50 12.37 23.28
CA GLU A 87 -29.32 11.93 24.41
C GLU A 87 -28.62 10.87 25.26
N LEU A 88 -27.92 9.91 24.63
CA LEU A 88 -27.12 8.91 25.33
C LEU A 88 -25.93 9.54 26.07
N ILE A 89 -25.26 10.52 25.49
CA ILE A 89 -24.11 11.19 26.10
C ILE A 89 -24.53 12.12 27.24
N THR A 90 -25.68 12.82 27.10
CA THR A 90 -26.20 13.73 28.13
C THR A 90 -26.96 13.00 29.24
N GLY A 91 -27.28 11.71 29.07
CA GLY A 91 -28.10 10.95 30.02
C GLY A 91 -29.61 11.20 29.88
N ASP A 92 -30.05 11.93 28.87
CA ASP A 92 -31.47 12.27 28.63
C ASP A 92 -32.26 11.10 28.00
N ALA A 93 -31.60 9.99 27.66
CA ALA A 93 -32.22 8.85 27.01
C ALA A 93 -33.13 8.02 27.93
N GLY A 94 -33.25 8.38 29.20
CA GLY A 94 -34.13 7.69 30.17
C GLY A 94 -33.64 6.30 30.63
N GLU A 95 -32.61 5.74 30.00
CA GLU A 95 -32.00 4.50 30.39
C GLU A 95 -30.55 4.73 30.82
N ASN A 96 -30.21 4.26 32.01
CA ASN A 96 -28.83 4.36 32.55
C ASN A 96 -27.92 3.31 31.86
N VAL A 97 -27.46 3.60 30.68
CA VAL A 97 -26.48 2.78 29.99
C VAL A 97 -25.07 3.32 30.27
N PHE A 98 -24.27 2.57 31.01
CA PHE A 98 -22.90 2.99 31.40
C PHE A 98 -21.84 2.00 30.91
N GLY A 99 -20.60 2.45 30.87
CA GLY A 99 -19.43 1.62 30.61
C GLY A 99 -19.41 0.99 29.21
N ALA A 100 -19.16 -0.31 29.13
CA ALA A 100 -19.03 -1.04 27.85
C ALA A 100 -20.32 -1.03 27.01
N GLY A 101 -21.49 -1.02 27.66
CA GLY A 101 -22.78 -0.93 26.97
C GLY A 101 -22.97 0.39 26.24
N LEU A 102 -22.60 1.50 26.87
CA LEU A 102 -22.64 2.83 26.25
C LEU A 102 -21.69 2.91 25.06
N GLN A 103 -20.46 2.38 25.21
CA GLN A 103 -19.49 2.36 24.10
C GLN A 103 -20.01 1.53 22.91
N ALA A 104 -20.61 0.36 23.18
CA ALA A 104 -21.19 -0.47 22.12
C ALA A 104 -22.36 0.22 21.41
N ALA A 105 -23.23 0.91 22.15
CA ALA A 105 -24.34 1.67 21.60
C ALA A 105 -23.86 2.84 20.72
N LEU A 106 -22.88 3.61 21.20
CA LEU A 106 -22.29 4.71 20.43
C LEU A 106 -21.59 4.21 19.18
N ALA A 107 -20.82 3.12 19.26
CA ALA A 107 -20.16 2.53 18.09
C ALA A 107 -21.18 2.07 17.04
N LYS A 108 -22.32 1.52 17.46
CA LYS A 108 -23.40 1.12 16.54
C LYS A 108 -24.06 2.31 15.88
N ILE A 109 -24.33 3.39 16.63
CA ILE A 109 -24.86 4.65 16.09
C ILE A 109 -23.89 5.23 15.05
N ASP A 110 -22.59 5.28 15.38
CA ASP A 110 -21.55 5.81 14.48
C ASP A 110 -21.43 4.98 13.19
N ALA A 111 -21.55 3.66 13.29
CA ALA A 111 -21.55 2.78 12.12
C ALA A 111 -22.78 3.03 11.24
N MET A 112 -23.98 3.16 11.81
CA MET A 112 -25.22 3.43 11.07
C MET A 112 -25.18 4.84 10.43
N GLU A 113 -24.71 5.85 11.15
CA GLU A 113 -24.55 7.21 10.63
C GLU A 113 -23.59 7.21 9.43
N ARG A 114 -22.44 6.53 9.54
CA ARG A 114 -21.46 6.41 8.45
C ARG A 114 -22.09 5.75 7.22
N GLN A 115 -22.82 4.66 7.38
CA GLN A 115 -23.52 4.00 6.27
C GLN A 115 -24.48 4.93 5.56
N CYS A 116 -25.25 5.75 6.30
CA CYS A 116 -26.14 6.74 5.70
C CYS A 116 -25.36 7.86 4.99
N LEU A 117 -24.24 8.32 5.57
CA LEU A 117 -23.40 9.36 4.97
C LEU A 117 -22.70 8.88 3.69
N ASP A 118 -22.31 7.60 3.63
CA ASP A 118 -21.67 7.01 2.45
C ASP A 118 -22.57 7.09 1.21
N MET A 119 -23.90 7.06 1.38
CA MET A 119 -24.84 7.25 0.28
C MET A 119 -24.80 8.67 -0.31
N PHE A 120 -24.43 9.68 0.50
CA PHE A 120 -24.30 11.07 0.06
C PHE A 120 -22.89 11.40 -0.41
N TYR A 121 -21.86 10.90 0.28
CA TYR A 121 -20.46 11.30 0.04
C TYR A 121 -19.65 10.25 -0.70
N GLY A 122 -20.20 9.05 -0.89
CA GLY A 122 -19.43 7.91 -1.41
C GLY A 122 -18.51 7.30 -0.36
N THR A 123 -17.78 6.29 -0.74
CA THR A 123 -16.82 5.59 0.10
C THR A 123 -15.40 5.79 -0.41
N THR A 124 -14.43 5.85 0.51
CA THR A 124 -13.02 5.77 0.16
C THR A 124 -12.57 4.31 0.35
N THR A 125 -12.13 3.69 -0.73
CA THR A 125 -11.55 2.35 -0.68
C THR A 125 -10.03 2.47 -0.76
N THR A 126 -9.32 1.86 0.20
CA THR A 126 -7.88 1.75 0.18
C THR A 126 -7.51 0.32 -0.15
N SER A 127 -6.74 0.12 -1.22
CA SER A 127 -6.12 -1.17 -1.55
C SER A 127 -4.60 -1.05 -1.45
N VAL A 128 -3.95 -2.11 -0.99
CA VAL A 128 -2.49 -2.19 -0.93
C VAL A 128 -2.05 -3.33 -1.84
N ASP A 129 -1.31 -2.97 -2.89
CA ASP A 129 -0.75 -3.93 -3.82
C ASP A 129 0.74 -4.13 -3.51
N THR A 130 1.20 -5.38 -3.54
CA THR A 130 2.61 -5.73 -3.31
C THR A 130 3.22 -6.26 -4.60
N PHE A 131 4.32 -5.64 -5.04
CA PHE A 131 5.05 -6.04 -6.24
C PHE A 131 6.41 -6.60 -5.85
N ASN A 132 6.75 -7.78 -6.36
CA ASN A 132 8.01 -8.46 -6.12
C ASN A 132 8.80 -8.56 -7.42
N TYR A 133 10.05 -8.11 -7.40
CA TYR A 133 10.98 -8.18 -8.52
C TYR A 133 12.22 -8.96 -8.12
N THR A 134 12.63 -9.90 -8.93
CA THR A 134 13.86 -10.68 -8.74
C THR A 134 14.86 -10.29 -9.82
N ILE A 135 16.04 -9.85 -9.41
CA ILE A 135 17.13 -9.47 -10.31
C ILE A 135 18.35 -10.34 -10.03
N THR A 136 18.90 -10.91 -11.08
CA THR A 136 20.21 -11.55 -11.06
C THR A 136 21.20 -10.58 -11.70
N PRO A 137 22.09 -9.95 -10.93
CA PRO A 137 23.02 -8.96 -11.46
C PRO A 137 24.01 -9.61 -12.43
N THR A 138 24.41 -8.86 -13.46
CA THR A 138 25.44 -9.26 -14.42
C THR A 138 26.60 -8.29 -14.37
N ALA A 139 27.82 -8.75 -14.67
CA ALA A 139 29.02 -7.90 -14.61
C ALA A 139 28.93 -6.66 -15.51
N ALA A 140 28.15 -6.73 -16.59
CA ALA A 140 28.03 -5.66 -17.59
C ALA A 140 27.01 -4.60 -17.20
N GLU A 141 26.01 -4.95 -16.37
CA GLU A 141 24.85 -4.08 -16.11
C GLU A 141 24.78 -3.75 -14.62
N LYS A 142 24.70 -2.46 -14.33
CA LYS A 142 24.65 -1.94 -12.96
C LYS A 142 23.30 -1.28 -12.61
N ASN A 143 22.47 -1.01 -13.59
CA ASN A 143 21.21 -0.31 -13.42
C ASN A 143 20.09 -1.09 -14.11
N TYR A 144 19.05 -1.41 -13.35
CA TYR A 144 17.90 -2.19 -13.82
C TYR A 144 16.63 -1.38 -13.61
N ILE A 145 15.85 -1.17 -14.66
CA ILE A 145 14.52 -0.58 -14.56
C ILE A 145 13.55 -1.73 -14.24
N LEU A 146 12.95 -1.71 -13.05
CA LEU A 146 12.04 -2.76 -12.58
C LEU A 146 10.62 -2.53 -13.10
N ALA A 147 10.16 -1.30 -13.01
CA ALA A 147 8.83 -0.84 -13.36
C ALA A 147 8.84 0.67 -13.50
N ARG A 148 7.66 1.26 -13.68
CA ARG A 148 7.47 2.71 -13.60
C ARG A 148 6.32 3.02 -12.65
N TYR A 149 6.33 4.20 -12.06
CA TYR A 149 5.28 4.68 -11.20
C TYR A 149 4.62 5.91 -11.82
N ARG A 150 3.29 5.89 -11.89
CA ARG A 150 2.50 7.03 -12.34
C ARG A 150 1.50 7.43 -11.27
N GLU A 151 1.53 8.69 -10.88
CA GLU A 151 0.59 9.24 -9.92
C GLU A 151 -0.87 8.99 -10.35
N GLY A 152 -1.73 8.60 -9.42
CA GLY A 152 -3.13 8.29 -9.68
C GLY A 152 -3.39 6.92 -10.34
N VAL A 153 -2.34 6.21 -10.78
CA VAL A 153 -2.46 4.87 -11.40
C VAL A 153 -1.71 3.81 -10.57
N GLY A 154 -0.51 4.14 -10.07
CA GLY A 154 0.36 3.23 -9.34
C GLY A 154 1.48 2.67 -10.22
N ILE A 155 1.88 1.43 -9.95
CA ILE A 155 2.94 0.73 -10.70
C ILE A 155 2.44 0.37 -12.09
N VAL A 156 3.22 0.74 -13.10
CA VAL A 156 2.95 0.47 -14.51
C VAL A 156 4.14 -0.27 -15.16
N PRO A 157 3.95 -0.99 -16.27
CA PRO A 157 5.03 -1.69 -16.94
C PRO A 157 6.16 -0.77 -17.40
N VAL A 158 7.38 -1.32 -17.55
CA VAL A 158 8.57 -0.58 -18.02
C VAL A 158 8.35 0.13 -19.36
N ALA A 159 7.53 -0.46 -20.23
CA ALA A 159 7.20 0.10 -21.55
C ALA A 159 6.32 1.35 -21.50
N ASP A 160 5.63 1.61 -20.39
CA ASP A 160 4.80 2.81 -20.21
C ASP A 160 5.68 4.01 -19.79
N LEU A 161 6.12 4.78 -20.77
CA LEU A 161 7.01 5.93 -20.58
C LEU A 161 6.35 7.13 -19.89
N SER A 162 5.05 7.06 -19.57
CA SER A 162 4.33 8.13 -18.88
C SER A 162 4.60 8.18 -17.37
N GLY A 163 5.22 7.13 -16.81
CA GLY A 163 5.56 7.03 -15.39
C GLY A 163 7.05 7.24 -15.12
N ASP A 164 7.38 7.66 -13.90
CA ASP A 164 8.75 7.77 -13.42
C ASP A 164 9.38 6.38 -13.25
N PRO A 165 10.64 6.17 -13.65
CA PRO A 165 11.26 4.87 -13.55
C PRO A 165 11.55 4.48 -12.09
N ILE A 166 11.24 3.23 -11.77
CA ILE A 166 11.71 2.56 -10.54
C ILE A 166 12.94 1.75 -10.93
N MET A 167 14.09 2.17 -10.41
CA MET A 167 15.39 1.61 -10.79
C MET A 167 16.09 0.98 -9.60
N LEU A 168 16.71 -0.17 -9.84
CA LEU A 168 17.66 -0.78 -8.91
C LEU A 168 19.07 -0.52 -9.44
N CYS A 169 19.85 0.24 -8.66
CA CYS A 169 21.21 0.65 -9.02
C CYS A 169 22.23 -0.05 -8.13
N PHE A 170 23.27 -0.61 -8.73
CA PHE A 170 24.38 -1.26 -8.07
C PHE A 170 25.62 -0.41 -8.21
N ALA A 171 26.25 -0.04 -7.09
CA ALA A 171 27.51 0.67 -7.03
C ALA A 171 28.56 -0.22 -6.36
N PRO A 172 29.26 -1.08 -7.12
CA PRO A 172 30.29 -1.93 -6.57
C PRO A 172 31.54 -1.11 -6.20
N GLU A 173 32.09 -1.43 -5.04
CA GLU A 173 33.39 -0.91 -4.61
C GLU A 173 34.53 -1.73 -5.23
N ALA A 174 35.72 -1.14 -5.31
CA ALA A 174 36.87 -1.85 -5.76
C ALA A 174 37.24 -2.98 -4.76
N VAL A 175 37.50 -4.18 -5.31
CA VAL A 175 37.90 -5.30 -4.47
C VAL A 175 39.32 -5.08 -3.97
N ASP A 176 39.51 -5.00 -2.65
CA ASP A 176 40.83 -4.94 -2.04
C ASP A 176 41.42 -6.36 -1.93
N THR A 177 42.41 -6.64 -2.75
CA THR A 177 43.12 -7.91 -2.78
C THR A 177 44.45 -7.86 -2.04
N THR A 178 44.87 -6.72 -1.45
CA THR A 178 46.19 -6.51 -0.83
C THR A 178 46.44 -7.42 0.36
N ALA A 179 45.39 -7.78 1.10
CA ALA A 179 45.49 -8.68 2.26
C ALA A 179 45.45 -10.18 1.88
N LEU A 180 45.23 -10.52 0.61
CA LEU A 180 45.08 -11.89 0.17
C LEU A 180 46.45 -12.47 -0.24
N PRO A 181 46.73 -13.77 0.04
CA PRO A 181 47.96 -14.46 -0.38
C PRO A 181 47.93 -14.74 -1.89
N VAL A 182 48.05 -13.69 -2.70
CA VAL A 182 48.07 -13.83 -4.17
C VAL A 182 49.26 -14.71 -4.58
N ALA A 183 48.95 -15.73 -5.39
CA ALA A 183 49.96 -16.68 -5.84
C ALA A 183 50.99 -16.02 -6.78
N THR A 184 52.26 -16.33 -6.54
CA THR A 184 53.39 -15.95 -7.40
C THR A 184 53.69 -17.08 -8.37
N GLU A 185 54.56 -16.84 -9.36
CA GLU A 185 54.96 -17.87 -10.31
C GLU A 185 55.64 -19.08 -9.63
N LYS A 186 56.25 -18.88 -8.46
CA LYS A 186 56.97 -19.92 -7.70
C LYS A 186 56.07 -20.86 -6.91
N ASP A 187 54.82 -20.50 -6.68
CA ASP A 187 53.90 -21.30 -5.89
C ASP A 187 53.42 -22.50 -6.70
N LYS A 188 53.63 -23.72 -6.22
CA LYS A 188 53.31 -24.97 -6.88
C LYS A 188 51.78 -25.29 -6.79
N ASN A 189 51.20 -24.93 -5.63
CA ASN A 189 49.77 -25.16 -5.41
C ASN A 189 49.04 -23.82 -5.52
N LYS A 190 48.20 -23.69 -6.53
CA LYS A 190 47.42 -22.48 -6.81
C LYS A 190 45.95 -22.84 -7.01
N GLY A 191 45.07 -21.96 -6.54
CA GLY A 191 43.63 -22.05 -6.76
C GLY A 191 43.06 -20.72 -7.24
N GLN A 192 42.10 -20.78 -8.14
CA GLN A 192 41.40 -19.60 -8.57
C GLN A 192 40.14 -19.42 -7.72
N PHE A 193 39.97 -18.23 -7.15
CA PHE A 193 38.89 -17.88 -6.23
C PHE A 193 38.18 -16.63 -6.73
N ALA A 194 36.87 -16.64 -6.65
CA ALA A 194 36.08 -15.42 -6.86
C ALA A 194 35.99 -14.65 -5.54
N VAL A 195 36.44 -13.41 -5.55
CA VAL A 195 36.30 -12.48 -4.41
C VAL A 195 35.17 -11.52 -4.74
N PRO A 196 34.10 -11.48 -3.92
CA PRO A 196 32.97 -10.60 -4.20
C PRO A 196 33.35 -9.14 -4.02
N ALA A 197 32.69 -8.24 -4.72
CA ALA A 197 32.76 -6.82 -4.45
C ALA A 197 31.68 -6.43 -3.44
N LEU A 198 32.00 -5.60 -2.46
CA LEU A 198 31.00 -4.92 -1.65
C LEU A 198 30.26 -3.95 -2.56
N CYS A 199 28.94 -4.04 -2.58
CA CYS A 199 28.10 -3.28 -3.48
C CYS A 199 27.05 -2.51 -2.69
N LYS A 200 27.01 -1.21 -2.86
CA LYS A 200 25.90 -0.39 -2.41
C LYS A 200 24.76 -0.50 -3.41
N ILE A 201 23.61 -0.95 -2.95
CA ILE A 201 22.42 -1.15 -3.76
C ILE A 201 21.40 -0.07 -3.38
N GLN A 202 20.85 0.62 -4.36
CA GLN A 202 19.86 1.67 -4.17
C GLN A 202 18.64 1.40 -5.03
N LEU A 203 17.47 1.45 -4.43
CA LEU A 203 16.20 1.46 -5.13
C LEU A 203 15.73 2.90 -5.24
N LEU A 204 15.53 3.38 -6.46
CA LEU A 204 15.21 4.76 -6.78
C LEU A 204 13.85 4.86 -7.46
N LEU A 205 13.09 5.90 -7.16
CA LEU A 205 11.94 6.37 -7.95
C LEU A 205 12.34 7.73 -8.54
N GLY A 206 12.61 7.77 -9.83
CA GLY A 206 13.21 8.95 -10.44
C GLY A 206 14.51 9.33 -9.74
N THR A 207 14.51 10.43 -8.98
CA THR A 207 15.64 10.90 -8.18
C THR A 207 15.54 10.58 -6.69
N GLN A 208 14.39 10.08 -6.24
CA GLN A 208 14.14 9.78 -4.83
C GLN A 208 14.65 8.38 -4.48
N THR A 209 15.42 8.25 -3.40
CA THR A 209 15.85 6.96 -2.86
C THR A 209 14.73 6.38 -2.00
N LEU A 210 14.22 5.19 -2.37
CA LEU A 210 13.20 4.46 -1.65
C LEU A 210 13.80 3.49 -0.62
N ALA A 211 14.90 2.83 -0.99
CA ALA A 211 15.62 1.88 -0.13
C ALA A 211 17.10 1.82 -0.48
N THR A 212 17.93 1.45 0.50
CA THR A 212 19.36 1.23 0.33
C THR A 212 19.76 -0.05 1.07
N ALA A 213 20.65 -0.84 0.48
CA ALA A 213 21.27 -2.01 1.10
C ALA A 213 22.74 -2.11 0.68
N GLU A 214 23.55 -2.81 1.48
CA GLU A 214 24.93 -3.16 1.14
C GLU A 214 25.06 -4.68 1.13
N ARG A 215 25.62 -5.23 0.05
CA ARG A 215 25.75 -6.67 -0.15
C ARG A 215 27.04 -7.01 -0.90
N GLU A 216 27.59 -8.16 -0.58
CA GLU A 216 28.69 -8.75 -1.36
C GLU A 216 28.13 -9.45 -2.59
N ILE A 217 28.61 -9.04 -3.77
CA ILE A 217 28.11 -9.56 -5.06
C ILE A 217 29.28 -10.10 -5.88
N TYR A 218 29.26 -11.40 -6.13
CA TYR A 218 30.31 -12.10 -6.86
C TYR A 218 30.41 -11.67 -8.33
N GLN A 219 29.29 -11.30 -8.95
CA GLN A 219 29.24 -10.89 -10.36
C GLN A 219 29.99 -9.57 -10.62
N TYR A 220 30.17 -8.74 -9.61
CA TYR A 220 30.95 -7.50 -9.67
C TYR A 220 32.35 -7.64 -9.06
N GLY A 221 32.65 -8.82 -8.52
CA GLY A 221 33.92 -9.13 -7.90
C GLY A 221 35.04 -9.42 -8.89
N GLN A 222 36.16 -9.88 -8.36
CA GLN A 222 37.34 -10.25 -9.15
C GLN A 222 37.70 -11.71 -8.93
N SER A 223 38.25 -12.34 -9.98
CA SER A 223 38.84 -13.66 -9.87
C SER A 223 40.35 -13.52 -9.54
N VAL A 224 40.75 -14.08 -8.43
CA VAL A 224 42.13 -13.98 -7.90
C VAL A 224 42.71 -15.36 -7.76
N THR A 225 43.94 -15.53 -8.21
CA THR A 225 44.70 -16.79 -7.99
C THR A 225 45.42 -16.71 -6.66
N LEU A 226 45.06 -17.56 -5.71
CA LEU A 226 45.67 -17.61 -4.39
C LEU A 226 46.63 -18.80 -4.26
N ALA A 227 47.69 -18.63 -3.46
CA ALA A 227 48.57 -19.71 -3.06
C ALA A 227 47.84 -20.59 -2.02
N LEU A 228 47.82 -21.89 -2.24
CA LEU A 228 47.21 -22.85 -1.33
C LEU A 228 48.30 -23.44 -0.39
N PRO A 229 47.95 -23.66 0.90
CA PRO A 229 48.87 -24.31 1.83
C PRO A 229 49.17 -25.73 1.32
N SER A 230 50.44 -26.12 1.40
CA SER A 230 50.82 -27.51 1.08
C SER A 230 50.25 -28.41 2.16
N SER A 231 49.41 -29.34 1.81
CA SER A 231 49.02 -30.43 2.72
C SER A 231 50.30 -31.25 3.04
N LYS A 232 50.66 -31.29 4.31
CA LYS A 232 51.71 -32.19 4.82
C LYS A 232 51.20 -33.61 4.85
#